data_9ffc128eb854466c32f8db3eb5875a1f
#
_entry.id   9ffc128eb854466c32f8db3eb5875a1f
#
_cell.length_a   1.000
_cell.length_b   1.000
_cell.length_c   1.000
_cell.angle_alpha   90.00
_cell.angle_beta   90.00
_cell.angle_gamma   90.00
#
_symmetry.space_group_name_H-M   'P 1'
#
loop_
_entity.id
_entity.type
_entity.pdbx_description
1 polymer ?
#
loop_
_entity_poly.entity_id
_entity_poly.type
_entity_poly.pdbx_seq_one_letter_code
_entity_poly.pdbx_strand_id
1 'polypeptide(L)'
;MMTEWTILNNLRERNTLMEGILRWKGLLDEELMTFHTQGGDFLAIPEIKKALPPIILDRFVSEERERKKQGKPPRLLLIPFLSEAILKRLDEEEQIMAADLSGNGLIKQLPIYLRSSGRPNAYPDTRRTSRPYDKIAAQAAMILLEQKMWPGQKPVLDRIALRGGSMTKGQLSKLIPCYEEDGILSRPGRFELIVYNPCKLLDRLREQWRPPVTEKGQDYIVTPGLDKRRILQKATECGIKW
;
A
#
# COMPACT_ATOMS: atom_id res chain seq x y z
N MET A 1 -7.73 10.81 -6.02
CA MET A 1 -7.63 10.54 -4.57
C MET A 1 -9.00 10.85 -3.98
N MET A 2 -9.71 9.85 -3.47
CA MET A 2 -10.91 10.13 -2.67
C MET A 2 -10.47 10.95 -1.46
N THR A 3 -11.11 12.09 -1.24
CA THR A 3 -10.90 12.90 -0.04
C THR A 3 -11.68 12.28 1.12
N GLU A 4 -11.31 12.57 2.37
CA GLU A 4 -12.12 12.20 3.54
C GLU A 4 -13.58 12.66 3.36
N TRP A 5 -13.72 13.86 2.81
CA TRP A 5 -15.01 14.43 2.47
C TRP A 5 -15.81 13.57 1.48
N THR A 6 -15.15 13.03 0.45
CA THR A 6 -15.80 12.12 -0.52
C THR A 6 -16.19 10.79 0.14
N ILE A 7 -15.34 10.24 1.01
CA ILE A 7 -15.65 9.02 1.77
C ILE A 7 -16.83 9.27 2.70
N LEU A 8 -16.79 10.36 3.47
CA LEU A 8 -17.88 10.74 4.39
C LEU A 8 -19.20 10.93 3.66
N ASN A 9 -19.21 11.60 2.51
CA ASN A 9 -20.45 11.81 1.75
C ASN A 9 -21.01 10.48 1.21
N ASN A 10 -20.16 9.61 0.66
CA ASN A 10 -20.60 8.30 0.20
C ASN A 10 -21.19 7.44 1.36
N LEU A 11 -20.62 7.54 2.55
CA LEU A 11 -21.13 6.85 3.73
C LEU A 11 -22.45 7.47 4.23
N ARG A 12 -22.54 8.81 4.24
CA ARG A 12 -23.75 9.54 4.68
C ARG A 12 -24.97 9.22 3.82
N GLU A 13 -24.76 9.12 2.49
CA GLU A 13 -25.84 8.85 1.55
C GLU A 13 -26.40 7.42 1.66
N ARG A 14 -25.61 6.47 2.10
CA ARG A 14 -25.98 5.05 2.08
C ARG A 14 -26.57 4.54 3.39
N ASN A 15 -26.11 5.01 4.54
CA ASN A 15 -26.44 4.48 5.88
C ASN A 15 -26.27 2.96 6.03
N THR A 16 -25.51 2.34 5.08
CA THR A 16 -25.28 0.90 5.04
C THR A 16 -23.94 0.58 4.41
N LEU A 17 -23.29 -0.47 4.90
CA LEU A 17 -22.09 -1.09 4.32
C LEU A 17 -22.26 -2.60 4.26
N MET A 18 -21.31 -3.30 3.65
CA MET A 18 -21.31 -4.76 3.53
C MET A 18 -22.65 -5.29 2.97
N GLU A 19 -23.16 -4.66 1.87
CA GLU A 19 -24.46 -5.00 1.24
C GLU A 19 -25.68 -4.93 2.18
N GLY A 20 -25.68 -3.97 3.08
CA GLY A 20 -26.77 -3.78 4.04
C GLY A 20 -26.68 -4.68 5.27
N ILE A 21 -25.61 -5.47 5.42
CA ILE A 21 -25.33 -6.24 6.62
C ILE A 21 -25.05 -5.31 7.79
N LEU A 22 -24.27 -4.25 7.56
CA LEU A 22 -23.96 -3.21 8.54
C LEU A 22 -24.80 -1.97 8.27
N ARG A 23 -25.61 -1.54 9.24
CA ARG A 23 -26.51 -0.38 9.12
C ARG A 23 -26.37 0.53 10.33
N TRP A 24 -26.68 1.80 10.14
CA TRP A 24 -26.74 2.78 11.24
C TRP A 24 -27.77 3.86 10.93
N LYS A 25 -28.10 4.66 11.94
CA LYS A 25 -28.97 5.82 11.82
C LYS A 25 -28.20 7.09 12.17
N GLY A 26 -28.47 8.16 11.44
CA GLY A 26 -27.81 9.45 11.67
C GLY A 26 -26.54 9.64 10.87
N LEU A 27 -25.80 10.69 11.18
CA LEU A 27 -24.53 11.04 10.56
C LEU A 27 -23.40 10.27 11.24
N LEU A 28 -22.44 9.81 10.45
CA LEU A 28 -21.18 9.31 10.99
C LEU A 28 -20.38 10.50 11.51
N ASP A 29 -20.33 10.63 12.80
CA ASP A 29 -19.46 11.53 13.54
C ASP A 29 -18.47 10.71 14.39
N GLU A 30 -17.55 11.37 15.07
CA GLU A 30 -16.55 10.69 15.91
C GLU A 30 -17.12 10.28 17.29
N GLU A 31 -18.47 10.28 17.45
CA GLU A 31 -19.13 9.90 18.68
C GLU A 31 -19.52 8.43 18.68
N LEU A 32 -19.91 7.94 19.84
CA LEU A 32 -20.39 6.57 20.04
C LEU A 32 -21.74 6.37 19.33
N MET A 33 -21.75 5.47 18.36
CA MET A 33 -22.92 5.16 17.54
C MET A 33 -23.37 3.72 17.70
N THR A 34 -24.65 3.47 17.50
CA THR A 34 -25.20 2.13 17.39
C THR A 34 -25.18 1.65 15.94
N PHE A 35 -24.57 0.51 15.73
CA PHE A 35 -24.55 -0.20 14.45
C PHE A 35 -25.42 -1.45 14.55
N HIS A 36 -26.25 -1.67 13.53
CA HIS A 36 -27.19 -2.77 13.43
C HIS A 36 -26.69 -3.80 12.45
N THR A 37 -26.72 -5.07 12.81
CA THR A 37 -26.34 -6.19 11.94
C THR A 37 -27.35 -7.33 12.06
N GLN A 38 -27.25 -8.32 11.18
CA GLN A 38 -28.04 -9.54 11.30
C GLN A 38 -27.72 -10.37 12.56
N GLY A 39 -26.51 -10.20 13.10
CA GLY A 39 -26.05 -10.90 14.30
C GLY A 39 -26.35 -10.14 15.61
N GLY A 40 -26.97 -8.95 15.53
CA GLY A 40 -27.29 -8.10 16.67
C GLY A 40 -26.74 -6.68 16.50
N ASP A 41 -26.96 -5.88 17.53
CA ASP A 41 -26.52 -4.48 17.57
C ASP A 41 -25.24 -4.35 18.39
N PHE A 42 -24.41 -3.39 18.03
CA PHE A 42 -23.21 -3.05 18.79
C PHE A 42 -22.96 -1.54 18.80
N LEU A 43 -22.19 -1.10 19.79
CA LEU A 43 -21.77 0.28 19.94
C LEU A 43 -20.31 0.41 19.50
N ALA A 44 -19.99 1.40 18.67
CA ALA A 44 -18.64 1.72 18.26
C ALA A 44 -18.49 3.21 17.93
N ILE A 45 -17.25 3.67 17.97
CA ILE A 45 -16.87 5.00 17.47
C ILE A 45 -16.37 4.84 16.03
N PRO A 46 -17.01 5.44 15.01
CA PRO A 46 -16.52 5.36 13.65
C PRO A 46 -15.19 6.12 13.50
N GLU A 47 -14.19 5.47 12.92
CA GLU A 47 -12.91 6.09 12.60
C GLU A 47 -12.64 5.97 11.10
N ILE A 48 -12.65 7.10 10.40
CA ILE A 48 -12.48 7.14 8.95
C ILE A 48 -11.03 7.41 8.57
N LYS A 49 -10.45 6.53 7.75
CA LYS A 49 -9.10 6.68 7.20
C LYS A 49 -9.13 6.62 5.67
N LYS A 50 -8.31 7.44 5.02
CA LYS A 50 -8.16 7.44 3.55
C LYS A 50 -7.41 6.23 3.03
N ALA A 51 -6.46 5.76 3.80
CA ALA A 51 -5.61 4.61 3.49
C ALA A 51 -5.14 3.97 4.80
N LEU A 52 -4.80 2.70 4.73
CA LEU A 52 -4.33 1.92 5.87
C LEU A 52 -2.96 1.29 5.56
N PRO A 53 -1.88 2.08 5.50
CA PRO A 53 -0.54 1.53 5.39
C PRO A 53 -0.21 0.67 6.62
N PRO A 54 0.70 -0.32 6.52
CA PRO A 54 0.96 -1.29 7.58
C PRO A 54 1.24 -0.66 8.95
N ILE A 55 1.99 0.41 9.00
CA ILE A 55 2.31 1.10 10.26
C ILE A 55 1.07 1.72 10.93
N ILE A 56 0.12 2.22 10.14
CA ILE A 56 -1.14 2.77 10.65
C ILE A 56 -2.05 1.63 11.10
N LEU A 57 -2.05 0.50 10.37
CA LEU A 57 -2.77 -0.70 10.77
C LEU A 57 -2.26 -1.25 12.10
N ASP A 58 -0.95 -1.43 12.26
CA ASP A 58 -0.34 -1.95 13.49
C ASP A 58 -0.58 -1.00 14.67
N ARG A 59 -0.52 0.30 14.43
CA ARG A 59 -0.86 1.30 15.43
C ARG A 59 -2.33 1.21 15.83
N PHE A 60 -3.25 1.14 14.87
CA PHE A 60 -4.69 0.99 15.13
C PHE A 60 -4.97 -0.27 15.98
N VAL A 61 -4.39 -1.41 15.59
CA VAL A 61 -4.50 -2.67 16.34
C VAL A 61 -4.00 -2.52 17.77
N SER A 62 -2.82 -1.90 17.95
CA SER A 62 -2.25 -1.69 19.28
C SER A 62 -3.12 -0.79 20.16
N GLU A 63 -3.65 0.28 19.58
CA GLU A 63 -4.57 1.19 20.26
C GLU A 63 -5.88 0.50 20.63
N GLU A 64 -6.45 -0.36 19.77
CA GLU A 64 -7.68 -1.11 20.08
C GLU A 64 -7.46 -2.12 21.21
N ARG A 65 -6.32 -2.79 21.25
CA ARG A 65 -5.95 -3.68 22.36
C ARG A 65 -5.90 -2.91 23.70
N GLU A 66 -5.32 -1.71 23.67
CA GLU A 66 -5.22 -0.88 24.87
C GLU A 66 -6.59 -0.31 25.28
N ARG A 67 -7.44 0.12 24.33
CA ARG A 67 -8.81 0.55 24.57
C ARG A 67 -9.64 -0.55 25.25
N LYS A 68 -9.51 -1.81 24.77
CA LYS A 68 -10.17 -2.98 25.37
C LYS A 68 -9.76 -3.15 26.83
N LYS A 69 -8.47 -3.07 27.16
CA LYS A 69 -7.99 -3.16 28.56
C LYS A 69 -8.56 -2.06 29.45
N GLN A 70 -8.74 -0.86 28.89
CA GLN A 70 -9.29 0.30 29.60
C GLN A 70 -10.84 0.30 29.68
N GLY A 71 -11.51 -0.69 29.12
CA GLY A 71 -12.99 -0.74 29.06
C GLY A 71 -13.61 0.37 28.22
N LYS A 72 -12.85 0.98 27.31
CA LYS A 72 -13.34 2.02 26.40
C LYS A 72 -14.13 1.42 25.25
N PRO A 73 -15.11 2.16 24.69
CA PRO A 73 -15.83 1.70 23.50
C PRO A 73 -14.87 1.40 22.34
N PRO A 74 -15.09 0.31 21.60
CA PRO A 74 -14.26 -0.03 20.43
C PRO A 74 -14.48 0.95 19.29
N ARG A 75 -13.55 0.99 18.36
CA ARG A 75 -13.70 1.78 17.14
C ARG A 75 -14.06 0.89 15.95
N LEU A 76 -14.87 1.41 15.05
CA LEU A 76 -15.16 0.83 13.76
C LEU A 76 -14.32 1.56 12.70
N LEU A 77 -13.32 0.90 12.16
CA LEU A 77 -12.44 1.45 11.11
C LEU A 77 -13.18 1.44 9.77
N LEU A 78 -13.30 2.61 9.15
CA LEU A 78 -13.94 2.80 7.87
C LEU A 78 -12.91 3.31 6.85
N ILE A 79 -12.70 2.56 5.77
CA ILE A 79 -11.72 2.91 4.72
C ILE A 79 -12.32 2.69 3.33
N PRO A 80 -11.73 3.25 2.27
CA PRO A 80 -12.23 3.06 0.91
C PRO A 80 -12.19 1.60 0.44
N PHE A 81 -11.14 0.86 0.81
CA PHE A 81 -10.97 -0.54 0.40
C PHE A 81 -10.13 -1.35 1.39
N LEU A 82 -10.66 -2.52 1.77
CA LEU A 82 -10.01 -3.55 2.59
C LEU A 82 -9.54 -4.69 1.70
N SER A 83 -8.24 -4.83 1.54
CA SER A 83 -7.69 -6.00 0.85
C SER A 83 -7.79 -7.25 1.71
N GLU A 84 -7.78 -8.43 1.07
CA GLU A 84 -7.78 -9.71 1.77
C GLU A 84 -6.61 -9.87 2.75
N ALA A 85 -5.45 -9.31 2.42
CA ALA A 85 -4.29 -9.31 3.30
C ALA A 85 -4.53 -8.51 4.59
N ILE A 86 -5.19 -7.35 4.47
CA ILE A 86 -5.56 -6.53 5.64
C ILE A 86 -6.61 -7.27 6.48
N LEU A 87 -7.64 -7.84 5.84
CA LEU A 87 -8.68 -8.58 6.54
C LEU A 87 -8.11 -9.78 7.29
N LYS A 88 -7.20 -10.55 6.70
CA LYS A 88 -6.51 -11.66 7.38
C LYS A 88 -5.73 -11.17 8.59
N ARG A 89 -5.00 -10.07 8.47
CA ARG A 89 -4.24 -9.50 9.59
C ARG A 89 -5.15 -9.03 10.72
N LEU A 90 -6.28 -8.40 10.39
CA LEU A 90 -7.27 -7.96 11.39
C LEU A 90 -7.96 -9.16 12.05
N ASP A 91 -8.18 -10.25 11.33
CA ASP A 91 -8.86 -11.44 11.85
C ASP A 91 -8.03 -12.22 12.89
N GLU A 92 -6.72 -11.98 12.94
CA GLU A 92 -5.85 -12.48 14.01
C GLU A 92 -6.16 -11.85 15.38
N GLU A 93 -6.85 -10.69 15.40
CA GLU A 93 -7.20 -10.00 16.63
C GLU A 93 -8.48 -10.56 17.25
N GLU A 94 -8.57 -10.56 18.57
CA GLU A 94 -9.76 -11.06 19.29
C GLU A 94 -10.99 -10.18 19.12
N GLN A 95 -10.79 -8.87 19.07
CA GLN A 95 -11.86 -7.90 18.96
C GLN A 95 -11.39 -6.76 18.07
N ILE A 96 -11.98 -6.68 16.89
CA ILE A 96 -11.65 -5.65 15.91
C ILE A 96 -12.83 -5.47 14.94
N MET A 97 -13.01 -4.24 14.46
CA MET A 97 -14.07 -3.94 13.51
C MET A 97 -13.55 -3.05 12.41
N ALA A 98 -13.77 -3.47 11.17
CA ALA A 98 -13.42 -2.70 9.98
C ALA A 98 -14.41 -2.97 8.85
N ALA A 99 -14.73 -1.95 8.06
CA ALA A 99 -15.56 -2.09 6.87
C ALA A 99 -15.09 -1.12 5.78
N ASP A 100 -15.35 -1.48 4.51
CA ASP A 100 -15.04 -0.65 3.37
C ASP A 100 -16.25 -0.28 2.52
N LEU A 101 -16.05 0.64 1.57
CA LEU A 101 -17.08 1.08 0.63
C LEU A 101 -17.40 0.03 -0.45
N SER A 102 -16.53 -0.97 -0.63
CA SER A 102 -16.69 -2.03 -1.63
C SER A 102 -17.50 -3.23 -1.12
N GLY A 103 -17.80 -3.24 0.19
CA GLY A 103 -18.57 -4.30 0.82
C GLY A 103 -17.71 -5.37 1.51
N ASN A 104 -16.39 -5.19 1.60
CA ASN A 104 -15.55 -6.01 2.44
C ASN A 104 -15.60 -5.51 3.88
N GLY A 105 -15.45 -6.40 4.85
CA GLY A 105 -15.42 -6.02 6.24
C GLY A 105 -15.26 -7.19 7.19
N LEU A 106 -14.90 -6.86 8.40
CA LEU A 106 -14.79 -7.76 9.55
C LEU A 106 -15.37 -7.06 10.77
N ILE A 107 -16.40 -7.65 11.38
CA ILE A 107 -16.95 -7.22 12.65
C ILE A 107 -16.74 -8.35 13.65
N LYS A 108 -15.85 -8.13 14.58
CA LYS A 108 -15.48 -9.12 15.59
C LYS A 108 -15.64 -8.52 16.98
N GLN A 109 -16.86 -8.58 17.48
CA GLN A 109 -17.26 -8.12 18.81
C GLN A 109 -18.28 -9.10 19.38
N LEU A 110 -17.88 -9.87 20.36
CA LEU A 110 -18.71 -10.91 20.94
C LEU A 110 -20.10 -10.38 21.37
N PRO A 111 -21.22 -11.08 21.05
CA PRO A 111 -21.25 -12.39 20.37
C PRO A 111 -21.21 -12.33 18.83
N ILE A 112 -20.98 -11.17 18.22
CA ILE A 112 -21.09 -10.93 16.77
C ILE A 112 -19.74 -11.27 16.10
N TYR A 113 -19.79 -12.12 15.08
CA TYR A 113 -18.71 -12.34 14.14
C TYR A 113 -19.26 -12.30 12.71
N LEU A 114 -18.87 -11.29 11.96
CA LEU A 114 -19.26 -11.11 10.56
C LEU A 114 -18.01 -10.85 9.72
N ARG A 115 -17.85 -11.58 8.65
CA ARG A 115 -16.79 -11.37 7.68
C ARG A 115 -17.34 -11.37 6.26
N SER A 116 -16.99 -10.36 5.51
CA SER A 116 -17.22 -10.26 4.07
C SER A 116 -15.91 -9.93 3.37
N SER A 117 -15.52 -10.69 2.36
CA SER A 117 -14.26 -10.49 1.65
C SER A 117 -14.36 -10.89 0.18
N GLY A 118 -13.32 -10.59 -0.61
CA GLY A 118 -13.23 -10.97 -2.01
C GLY A 118 -13.93 -9.99 -2.98
N ARG A 119 -14.51 -8.91 -2.50
CA ARG A 119 -15.10 -7.91 -3.37
C ARG A 119 -14.03 -7.04 -3.99
N PRO A 120 -14.10 -6.77 -5.30
CA PRO A 120 -13.15 -5.89 -5.96
C PRO A 120 -13.30 -4.45 -5.43
N ASN A 121 -12.22 -3.68 -5.54
CA ASN A 121 -12.25 -2.26 -5.19
C ASN A 121 -13.20 -1.50 -6.12
N ALA A 122 -14.38 -1.11 -5.63
CA ALA A 122 -15.36 -0.33 -6.37
C ALA A 122 -14.93 1.12 -6.60
N TYR A 123 -13.93 1.60 -5.84
CA TYR A 123 -13.41 2.97 -5.89
C TYR A 123 -11.89 2.97 -6.12
N PRO A 124 -11.41 2.32 -7.21
CA PRO A 124 -9.97 2.30 -7.48
C PRO A 124 -9.47 3.72 -7.70
N ASP A 125 -8.27 4.01 -7.20
CA ASP A 125 -7.62 5.27 -7.55
C ASP A 125 -7.24 5.25 -9.03
N THR A 126 -8.12 5.81 -9.86
CA THR A 126 -7.93 5.88 -11.33
C THR A 126 -6.72 6.72 -11.74
N ARG A 127 -6.09 7.44 -10.80
CA ARG A 127 -4.86 8.23 -11.04
C ARG A 127 -3.59 7.38 -11.09
N ARG A 128 -3.68 6.06 -10.90
CA ARG A 128 -2.54 5.16 -11.09
C ARG A 128 -2.18 4.99 -12.56
N THR A 129 -1.67 6.04 -13.18
CA THR A 129 -0.97 5.96 -14.48
C THR A 129 0.50 5.55 -14.32
N SER A 130 1.01 5.52 -13.10
CA SER A 130 2.39 5.14 -12.83
C SER A 130 2.51 3.62 -12.65
N ARG A 131 3.39 3.00 -13.41
CA ARG A 131 3.83 1.63 -13.19
C ARG A 131 5.01 1.68 -12.21
N PRO A 132 4.80 1.47 -10.90
CA PRO A 132 5.77 1.83 -9.86
C PRO A 132 7.03 0.94 -9.86
N TYR A 133 7.03 -0.16 -10.63
CA TYR A 133 8.13 -1.12 -10.67
C TYR A 133 8.71 -1.29 -12.07
N ASP A 134 8.31 -0.45 -13.03
CA ASP A 134 8.76 -0.55 -14.43
C ASP A 134 9.74 0.57 -14.79
N LYS A 135 10.72 0.27 -15.63
CA LYS A 135 11.67 1.21 -16.23
C LYS A 135 12.28 2.20 -15.21
N ILE A 136 12.02 3.50 -15.42
CA ILE A 136 12.53 4.58 -14.56
C ILE A 136 12.03 4.43 -13.10
N ALA A 137 10.81 3.97 -12.90
CA ALA A 137 10.26 3.78 -11.56
C ALA A 137 10.98 2.65 -10.80
N ALA A 138 11.44 1.61 -11.48
CA ALA A 138 12.23 0.55 -10.87
C ALA A 138 13.53 1.07 -10.25
N GLN A 139 14.12 2.15 -10.79
CA GLN A 139 15.31 2.77 -10.21
C GLN A 139 15.03 3.27 -8.78
N ALA A 140 13.87 3.94 -8.56
CA ALA A 140 13.49 4.39 -7.23
C ALA A 140 13.29 3.19 -6.28
N ALA A 141 12.62 2.14 -6.76
CA ALA A 141 12.40 0.93 -5.97
C ALA A 141 13.73 0.24 -5.56
N MET A 142 14.69 0.14 -6.49
CA MET A 142 16.01 -0.41 -6.20
C MET A 142 16.81 0.45 -5.19
N ILE A 143 16.75 1.77 -5.31
CA ILE A 143 17.43 2.66 -4.37
C ILE A 143 16.78 2.56 -2.98
N LEU A 144 15.46 2.47 -2.89
CA LEU A 144 14.78 2.31 -1.60
C LEU A 144 15.20 1.04 -0.86
N LEU A 145 15.62 -0.02 -1.56
CA LEU A 145 16.15 -1.25 -0.94
C LEU A 145 17.53 -1.08 -0.28
N GLU A 146 18.28 -0.01 -0.58
CA GLU A 146 19.63 0.19 -0.04
C GLU A 146 19.63 0.46 1.46
N GLN A 147 18.58 1.07 1.99
CA GLN A 147 18.47 1.36 3.42
C GLN A 147 17.01 1.43 3.88
N LYS A 148 16.80 1.09 5.15
CA LYS A 148 15.46 1.02 5.75
C LYS A 148 14.80 2.40 5.91
N MET A 149 15.57 3.45 6.14
CA MET A 149 15.05 4.79 6.44
C MET A 149 15.74 5.84 5.56
N TRP A 150 14.93 6.72 4.98
CA TRP A 150 15.35 7.84 4.18
C TRP A 150 14.83 9.15 4.80
N PRO A 151 15.67 10.16 5.03
CA PRO A 151 15.25 11.42 5.66
C PRO A 151 14.38 12.29 4.73
N GLY A 152 14.10 11.81 3.51
CA GLY A 152 13.23 12.48 2.55
C GLY A 152 13.43 12.01 1.12
N GLN A 153 12.73 12.66 0.21
CA GLN A 153 12.79 12.33 -1.23
C GLN A 153 14.12 12.77 -1.88
N LYS A 154 14.71 13.89 -1.41
CA LYS A 154 15.94 14.42 -2.02
C LYS A 154 17.11 13.42 -1.95
N PRO A 155 17.44 12.81 -0.80
CA PRO A 155 18.48 11.78 -0.74
C PRO A 155 18.26 10.59 -1.67
N VAL A 156 17.00 10.18 -1.88
CA VAL A 156 16.66 9.12 -2.85
C VAL A 156 16.99 9.57 -4.28
N LEU A 157 16.62 10.80 -4.65
CA LEU A 157 16.90 11.36 -5.97
C LEU A 157 18.40 11.54 -6.21
N ASP A 158 19.13 12.05 -5.21
CA ASP A 158 20.58 12.21 -5.26
C ASP A 158 21.26 10.84 -5.48
N ARG A 159 20.75 9.80 -4.83
CA ARG A 159 21.27 8.43 -4.97
C ARG A 159 20.97 7.83 -6.34
N ILE A 160 19.77 8.09 -6.91
CA ILE A 160 19.43 7.71 -8.28
C ILE A 160 20.41 8.37 -9.27
N ALA A 161 20.65 9.68 -9.11
CA ALA A 161 21.58 10.43 -9.97
C ALA A 161 23.03 9.90 -9.89
N LEU A 162 23.52 9.57 -8.68
CA LEU A 162 24.83 8.95 -8.48
C LEU A 162 25.01 7.62 -9.21
N ARG A 163 23.91 6.88 -9.44
CA ARG A 163 23.90 5.63 -10.20
C ARG A 163 23.65 5.82 -11.70
N GLY A 164 23.72 7.05 -12.20
CA GLY A 164 23.49 7.37 -13.61
C GLY A 164 22.02 7.38 -14.03
N GLY A 165 21.08 7.26 -13.08
CA GLY A 165 19.68 7.38 -13.35
C GLY A 165 19.21 8.84 -13.38
N SER A 166 17.99 9.07 -13.85
CA SER A 166 17.35 10.38 -13.78
C SER A 166 15.89 10.24 -13.36
N MET A 167 15.49 11.00 -12.34
CA MET A 167 14.13 11.05 -11.87
C MET A 167 13.85 12.43 -11.29
N THR A 168 12.70 13.01 -11.63
CA THR A 168 12.27 14.27 -11.04
C THR A 168 11.57 14.04 -9.69
N LYS A 169 11.57 15.08 -8.84
CA LYS A 169 10.82 15.05 -7.57
C LYS A 169 9.33 14.74 -7.78
N GLY A 170 8.73 15.30 -8.86
CA GLY A 170 7.33 15.05 -9.21
C GLY A 170 7.05 13.60 -9.59
N GLN A 171 7.99 12.92 -10.27
CA GLN A 171 7.88 11.49 -10.58
C GLN A 171 7.96 10.66 -9.30
N LEU A 172 8.97 10.89 -8.45
CA LEU A 172 9.11 10.17 -7.19
C LEU A 172 7.88 10.39 -6.28
N SER A 173 7.38 11.62 -6.20
CA SER A 173 6.18 11.94 -5.40
C SER A 173 4.92 11.19 -5.86
N LYS A 174 4.83 10.81 -7.15
CA LYS A 174 3.74 9.97 -7.68
C LYS A 174 3.92 8.50 -7.38
N LEU A 175 5.15 8.03 -7.21
CA LEU A 175 5.47 6.62 -6.90
C LEU A 175 5.27 6.28 -5.42
N ILE A 176 5.61 7.21 -4.53
CA ILE A 176 5.53 6.99 -3.09
C ILE A 176 4.14 6.50 -2.64
N PRO A 177 3.02 7.12 -3.03
CA PRO A 177 1.70 6.61 -2.68
C PRO A 177 1.43 5.18 -3.16
N CYS A 178 1.98 4.80 -4.32
CA CYS A 178 1.84 3.42 -4.82
C CYS A 178 2.56 2.42 -3.91
N TYR A 179 3.77 2.76 -3.45
CA TYR A 179 4.52 1.91 -2.52
C TYR A 179 3.87 1.85 -1.13
N GLU A 180 3.23 2.95 -0.68
CA GLU A 180 2.46 2.98 0.57
C GLU A 180 1.24 2.07 0.49
N GLU A 181 0.48 2.16 -0.60
CA GLU A 181 -0.70 1.32 -0.83
C GLU A 181 -0.35 -0.17 -0.98
N ASP A 182 0.80 -0.47 -1.56
CA ASP A 182 1.32 -1.82 -1.61
C ASP A 182 1.86 -2.31 -0.26
N GLY A 183 1.86 -1.46 0.77
CA GLY A 183 2.35 -1.80 2.09
C GLY A 183 3.87 -2.03 2.15
N ILE A 184 4.60 -1.37 1.27
CA ILE A 184 6.05 -1.47 1.15
C ILE A 184 6.75 -0.35 1.90
N LEU A 185 6.19 0.86 1.80
CA LEU A 185 6.76 2.09 2.34
C LEU A 185 5.75 2.79 3.22
N SER A 186 6.21 3.53 4.22
CA SER A 186 5.38 4.43 5.02
C SER A 186 6.06 5.77 5.25
N ARG A 187 5.25 6.79 5.54
CA ARG A 187 5.69 8.13 5.92
C ARG A 187 5.18 8.47 7.32
N PRO A 188 5.92 8.13 8.38
CA PRO A 188 5.48 8.42 9.73
C PRO A 188 5.50 9.92 10.05
N GLY A 189 6.35 10.69 9.35
CA GLY A 189 6.49 12.12 9.48
C GLY A 189 6.28 12.86 8.15
N ARG A 190 6.52 14.18 8.16
CA ARG A 190 6.31 15.03 6.98
C ARG A 190 7.21 14.68 5.80
N PHE A 191 8.42 14.21 6.06
CA PHE A 191 9.45 14.00 5.03
C PHE A 191 10.03 12.60 5.01
N GLU A 192 10.04 11.90 6.12
CA GLU A 192 10.67 10.58 6.27
C GLU A 192 9.98 9.51 5.43
N LEU A 193 10.80 8.64 4.84
CA LEU A 193 10.35 7.46 4.13
C LEU A 193 10.93 6.23 4.81
N ILE A 194 10.10 5.32 5.28
CA ILE A 194 10.52 4.07 5.90
C ILE A 194 10.11 2.91 5.01
N VAL A 195 11.08 2.11 4.60
CA VAL A 195 10.82 0.86 3.88
C VAL A 195 10.41 -0.20 4.90
N TYR A 196 9.12 -0.47 4.96
CA TYR A 196 8.51 -1.39 5.92
C TYR A 196 8.70 -2.85 5.49
N ASN A 197 8.51 -3.14 4.21
CA ASN A 197 8.61 -4.50 3.68
C ASN A 197 9.51 -4.59 2.44
N PRO A 198 10.85 -4.69 2.64
CA PRO A 198 11.80 -4.77 1.53
C PRO A 198 11.66 -6.07 0.71
N CYS A 199 11.27 -7.19 1.34
CA CYS A 199 11.06 -8.44 0.61
C CYS A 199 9.93 -8.31 -0.39
N LYS A 200 8.80 -7.71 0.01
CA LYS A 200 7.68 -7.45 -0.90
C LYS A 200 8.06 -6.50 -2.04
N LEU A 201 8.91 -5.50 -1.77
CA LEU A 201 9.43 -4.61 -2.80
C LEU A 201 10.25 -5.37 -3.84
N LEU A 202 11.12 -6.27 -3.38
CA LEU A 202 11.93 -7.12 -4.24
C LEU A 202 11.08 -8.09 -5.06
N ASP A 203 10.07 -8.70 -4.46
CA ASP A 203 9.13 -9.59 -5.15
C ASP A 203 8.37 -8.84 -6.26
N ARG A 204 7.88 -7.65 -5.97
CA ARG A 204 7.21 -6.80 -6.97
C ARG A 204 8.14 -6.39 -8.12
N LEU A 205 9.38 -6.07 -7.83
CA LEU A 205 10.39 -5.81 -8.86
C LEU A 205 10.60 -7.05 -9.73
N ARG A 206 10.74 -8.24 -9.13
CA ARG A 206 10.94 -9.51 -9.84
C ARG A 206 9.75 -9.87 -10.73
N GLU A 207 8.52 -9.69 -10.24
CA GLU A 207 7.30 -9.97 -10.99
C GLU A 207 7.13 -9.08 -12.23
N GLN A 208 7.57 -7.83 -12.14
CA GLN A 208 7.38 -6.84 -13.19
C GLN A 208 8.63 -6.57 -14.02
N TRP A 209 9.79 -7.13 -13.60
CA TRP A 209 11.03 -7.00 -14.35
C TRP A 209 10.90 -7.70 -15.70
N ARG A 210 11.15 -6.94 -16.74
CA ARG A 210 11.31 -7.46 -18.09
C ARG A 210 12.71 -7.15 -18.54
N PRO A 211 13.43 -8.12 -19.14
CA PRO A 211 14.73 -7.82 -19.71
C PRO A 211 14.55 -6.64 -20.68
N PRO A 212 15.51 -5.71 -20.72
CA PRO A 212 15.48 -4.66 -21.73
C PRO A 212 15.37 -5.33 -23.09
N VAL A 213 14.37 -4.94 -23.87
CA VAL A 213 14.29 -5.33 -25.27
C VAL A 213 15.45 -4.62 -25.92
N THR A 214 16.55 -5.35 -26.14
CA THR A 214 17.65 -4.88 -26.96
C THR A 214 17.09 -4.72 -28.36
N GLU A 215 16.83 -3.49 -28.76
CA GLU A 215 16.58 -3.20 -30.16
C GLU A 215 17.77 -3.75 -30.95
N LYS A 216 17.53 -4.84 -31.70
CA LYS A 216 18.51 -5.53 -32.52
C LYS A 216 19.81 -5.89 -31.77
N GLY A 217 19.70 -6.82 -30.83
CA GLY A 217 20.89 -7.49 -30.31
C GLY A 217 21.61 -8.17 -31.48
N GLN A 218 22.83 -7.75 -31.78
CA GLN A 218 23.72 -8.55 -32.60
C GLN A 218 24.28 -9.65 -31.69
N ASP A 219 23.95 -10.89 -32.00
CA ASP A 219 24.55 -12.02 -31.31
C ASP A 219 26.00 -12.14 -31.76
N TYR A 220 26.95 -12.02 -30.84
CA TYR A 220 28.37 -12.23 -31.11
C TYR A 220 28.76 -13.62 -30.64
N ILE A 221 29.33 -14.40 -31.55
CA ILE A 221 29.96 -15.68 -31.19
C ILE A 221 31.32 -15.37 -30.55
N VAL A 222 31.44 -15.67 -29.27
CA VAL A 222 32.68 -15.55 -28.54
C VAL A 222 33.50 -16.82 -28.75
N THR A 223 34.72 -16.68 -29.26
CA THR A 223 35.63 -17.82 -29.42
C THR A 223 35.93 -18.43 -28.03
N PRO A 224 35.79 -19.75 -27.87
CA PRO A 224 36.14 -20.41 -26.62
C PRO A 224 37.55 -20.09 -26.17
N GLY A 225 37.76 -19.75 -24.90
CA GLY A 225 39.07 -19.44 -24.33
C GLY A 225 39.41 -17.95 -24.21
N LEU A 226 38.54 -17.04 -24.64
CA LEU A 226 38.73 -15.61 -24.40
C LEU A 226 38.34 -15.23 -22.96
N ASP A 227 39.27 -14.58 -22.24
CA ASP A 227 39.03 -14.01 -20.94
C ASP A 227 37.95 -12.91 -21.02
N LYS A 228 37.05 -12.90 -20.05
CA LYS A 228 35.94 -11.94 -19.93
C LYS A 228 36.41 -10.48 -20.02
N ARG A 229 37.59 -10.16 -19.48
CA ARG A 229 38.20 -8.81 -19.57
C ARG A 229 38.56 -8.43 -20.99
N ARG A 230 39.13 -9.37 -21.78
CA ARG A 230 39.48 -9.13 -23.19
C ARG A 230 38.25 -8.97 -24.07
N ILE A 231 37.15 -9.69 -23.77
CA ILE A 231 35.88 -9.53 -24.49
C ILE A 231 35.35 -8.12 -24.26
N LEU A 232 35.36 -7.67 -23.03
CA LEU A 232 34.89 -6.36 -22.61
C LEU A 232 35.72 -5.23 -23.25
N GLN A 233 37.01 -5.36 -23.25
CA GLN A 233 37.93 -4.41 -23.87
C GLN A 233 37.68 -4.29 -25.39
N LYS A 234 37.60 -5.42 -26.10
CA LYS A 234 37.27 -5.42 -27.53
C LYS A 234 35.89 -4.88 -27.84
N ALA A 235 34.89 -5.18 -27.03
CA ALA A 235 33.56 -4.62 -27.21
C ALA A 235 33.57 -3.08 -27.10
N THR A 236 34.34 -2.54 -26.16
CA THR A 236 34.51 -1.09 -26.00
C THR A 236 35.27 -0.49 -27.20
N GLU A 237 36.34 -1.14 -27.68
CA GLU A 237 37.09 -0.73 -28.87
C GLU A 237 36.22 -0.72 -30.15
N CYS A 238 35.23 -1.63 -30.22
CA CYS A 238 34.27 -1.69 -31.32
C CYS A 238 33.05 -0.74 -31.14
N GLY A 239 33.05 0.12 -30.11
CA GLY A 239 31.98 1.06 -29.87
C GLY A 239 30.65 0.44 -29.37
N ILE A 240 30.70 -0.82 -28.93
CA ILE A 240 29.54 -1.52 -28.38
C ILE A 240 29.32 -1.01 -26.96
N LYS A 241 28.16 -0.30 -26.75
CA LYS A 241 27.70 0.10 -25.41
C LYS A 241 26.95 -1.08 -24.76
N TRP A 242 27.34 -1.41 -23.58
CA TRP A 242 26.80 -2.50 -22.75
C TRP A 242 26.40 -2.02 -21.34
#